data_f98409432ca26dd21a09614740399b7a
#
_entry.id   f98409432ca26dd21a09614740399b7a
#
_cell.length_a   1.000
_cell.length_b   1.000
_cell.length_c   1.000
_cell.angle_alpha   90.00
_cell.angle_beta   90.00
_cell.angle_gamma   90.00
#
_symmetry.space_group_name_H-M   'P 1'
#
loop_
_entity.id
_entity.type
_entity.pdbx_description
1 polymer ?
#
loop_
_entity_poly.entity_id
_entity_poly.type
_entity_poly.pdbx_seq_one_letter_code
_entity_poly.pdbx_strand_id
1 'polypeptide(L)'
;MKIRPEDLFLNLTTRLENNIYYISGNDETYIKRVQSKILEKLNNRGFVATKHIENVSEYKKNSNLFFESEVIIINSTNGINEKFIKEVENNNDALIVAVKNRPGDNVLKKLFETKQKLSLIICYELTRELKSKILNSYINKGGLNIEKDAYWYLVDILDNKFVFLEKEIQKIILLNKKNIGITLIKKTLSLQENKNFEGLFFA
;
A
#
# COMPACT_ATOMS: atom_id res chain seq x y z
N MET A 1 -14.73 2.84 -7.13
CA MET A 1 -13.65 2.67 -8.13
C MET A 1 -12.57 1.74 -7.59
N LYS A 2 -12.07 0.76 -8.38
CA LYS A 2 -10.97 -0.12 -7.94
C LYS A 2 -9.63 0.45 -8.39
N ILE A 3 -8.69 0.58 -7.46
CA ILE A 3 -7.33 1.09 -7.69
C ILE A 3 -6.35 -0.05 -7.43
N ARG A 4 -5.39 -0.22 -8.33
CA ARG A 4 -4.29 -1.17 -8.12
C ARG A 4 -3.27 -0.54 -7.17
N PRO A 5 -2.89 -1.22 -6.08
CA PRO A 5 -1.99 -0.64 -5.10
C PRO A 5 -0.62 -0.30 -5.68
N GLU A 6 -0.10 -1.10 -6.62
CA GLU A 6 1.18 -0.83 -7.29
C GLU A 6 1.18 0.47 -8.10
N ASP A 7 0.04 0.88 -8.67
CA ASP A 7 -0.04 2.10 -9.46
C ASP A 7 0.21 3.36 -8.62
N LEU A 8 -0.02 3.29 -7.30
CA LEU A 8 0.27 4.39 -6.38
C LEU A 8 1.77 4.71 -6.25
N PHE A 9 2.63 3.72 -6.54
CA PHE A 9 4.09 3.84 -6.40
C PHE A 9 4.80 3.90 -7.76
N LEU A 10 4.24 3.23 -8.77
CA LEU A 10 4.87 3.11 -10.08
C LEU A 10 4.43 4.22 -11.04
N ASN A 11 3.17 4.63 -10.99
CA ASN A 11 2.61 5.63 -11.90
C ASN A 11 2.40 6.97 -11.19
N LEU A 12 3.19 7.97 -11.56
CA LEU A 12 3.04 9.34 -11.07
C LEU A 12 1.68 9.97 -11.43
N THR A 13 0.97 9.38 -12.39
CA THR A 13 -0.29 9.89 -12.95
C THR A 13 -1.55 9.36 -12.25
N THR A 14 -1.44 8.44 -11.27
CA THR A 14 -2.63 7.95 -10.56
C THR A 14 -3.27 9.10 -9.78
N ARG A 15 -4.39 9.59 -10.31
CA ARG A 15 -5.20 10.61 -9.63
C ARG A 15 -6.05 9.94 -8.57
N LEU A 16 -5.82 10.32 -7.31
CA LEU A 16 -6.67 9.96 -6.18
C LEU A 16 -7.69 11.09 -6.00
N GLU A 17 -8.82 11.00 -6.70
CA GLU A 17 -9.85 12.05 -6.70
C GLU A 17 -10.84 11.87 -5.54
N ASN A 18 -11.07 10.64 -5.11
CA ASN A 18 -11.98 10.33 -4.02
C ASN A 18 -11.38 10.71 -2.65
N ASN A 19 -12.27 10.88 -1.67
CA ASN A 19 -11.88 11.13 -0.28
C ASN A 19 -12.08 9.90 0.61
N ILE A 20 -12.76 8.84 0.11
CA ILE A 20 -13.12 7.68 0.90
C ILE A 20 -12.48 6.44 0.30
N TYR A 21 -11.65 5.77 1.10
CA TYR A 21 -10.84 4.63 0.71
C TYR A 21 -11.08 3.44 1.61
N TYR A 22 -11.24 2.27 1.02
CA TYR A 22 -11.18 0.99 1.70
C TYR A 22 -9.97 0.22 1.21
N ILE A 23 -9.02 -0.03 2.13
CA ILE A 23 -7.77 -0.72 1.89
C ILE A 23 -7.84 -2.05 2.62
N SER A 24 -7.71 -3.16 1.92
CA SER A 24 -7.71 -4.47 2.56
C SER A 24 -6.77 -5.44 1.84
N GLY A 25 -6.47 -6.59 2.44
CA GLY A 25 -5.60 -7.58 1.83
C GLY A 25 -5.02 -8.56 2.85
N ASN A 26 -4.08 -9.38 2.42
CA ASN A 26 -3.34 -10.29 3.29
C ASN A 26 -1.92 -9.79 3.62
N ASP A 27 -1.40 -8.79 2.90
CA ASP A 27 -0.11 -8.15 3.20
C ASP A 27 -0.32 -6.87 4.04
N GLU A 28 -0.20 -7.01 5.36
CA GLU A 28 -0.37 -5.90 6.32
C GLU A 28 0.66 -4.77 6.11
N THR A 29 1.87 -5.13 5.68
CA THR A 29 2.92 -4.14 5.44
C THR A 29 2.59 -3.29 4.22
N TYR A 30 2.00 -3.89 3.21
CA TYR A 30 1.53 -3.21 2.02
C TYR A 30 0.32 -2.33 2.32
N ILE A 31 -0.64 -2.83 3.12
CA ILE A 31 -1.81 -2.03 3.59
C ILE A 31 -1.32 -0.74 4.26
N LYS A 32 -0.40 -0.84 5.22
CA LYS A 32 0.17 0.33 5.91
C LYS A 32 0.92 1.28 4.96
N ARG A 33 1.67 0.74 4.00
CA ARG A 33 2.39 1.53 3.00
C ARG A 33 1.44 2.31 2.09
N VAL A 34 0.35 1.66 1.64
CA VAL A 34 -0.72 2.29 0.84
C VAL A 34 -1.46 3.34 1.66
N GLN A 35 -1.83 3.04 2.89
CA GLN A 35 -2.48 3.99 3.81
C GLN A 35 -1.65 5.26 3.97
N SER A 36 -0.35 5.13 4.25
CA SER A 36 0.55 6.29 4.37
C SER A 36 0.62 7.11 3.08
N LYS A 37 0.61 6.45 1.92
CA LYS A 37 0.66 7.14 0.63
C LYS A 37 -0.63 7.89 0.31
N ILE A 38 -1.79 7.33 0.67
CA ILE A 38 -3.08 8.02 0.53
C ILE A 38 -3.16 9.20 1.48
N LEU A 39 -2.74 9.02 2.74
CA LEU A 39 -2.72 10.09 3.73
C LEU A 39 -1.85 11.28 3.26
N GLU A 40 -0.65 11.00 2.76
CA GLU A 40 0.22 12.03 2.15
C GLU A 40 -0.51 12.81 1.05
N LYS A 41 -1.22 12.10 0.16
CA LYS A 41 -1.95 12.74 -0.93
C LYS A 41 -3.17 13.54 -0.47
N LEU A 42 -3.88 13.07 0.56
CA LEU A 42 -4.99 13.80 1.16
C LEU A 42 -4.50 15.08 1.85
N ASN A 43 -3.39 15.00 2.59
CA ASN A 43 -2.77 16.18 3.21
C ASN A 43 -2.38 17.23 2.16
N ASN A 44 -1.83 16.81 1.02
CA ASN A 44 -1.50 17.70 -0.09
C ASN A 44 -2.75 18.32 -0.77
N ARG A 45 -3.95 17.79 -0.49
CA ARG A 45 -5.25 18.32 -0.96
C ARG A 45 -5.94 19.23 0.06
N GLY A 46 -5.28 19.49 1.20
CA GLY A 46 -5.76 20.41 2.22
C GLY A 46 -6.46 19.75 3.42
N PHE A 47 -6.40 18.44 3.57
CA PHE A 47 -6.83 17.77 4.80
C PHE A 47 -5.71 17.88 5.84
N VAL A 48 -5.89 18.75 6.82
CA VAL A 48 -4.78 19.15 7.73
C VAL A 48 -4.69 18.25 8.95
N ALA A 49 -5.84 17.82 9.48
CA ALA A 49 -5.90 17.00 10.69
C ALA A 49 -6.13 15.52 10.38
N THR A 50 -5.52 14.65 11.17
CA THR A 50 -5.74 13.19 11.07
C THR A 50 -6.23 12.67 12.42
N LYS A 51 -7.37 11.97 12.41
CA LYS A 51 -7.98 11.36 13.59
C LYS A 51 -8.07 9.85 13.44
N HIS A 52 -7.49 9.12 14.38
CA HIS A 52 -7.66 7.68 14.48
C HIS A 52 -8.86 7.38 15.40
N ILE A 53 -9.79 6.57 14.94
CA ILE A 53 -10.91 6.08 15.73
C ILE A 53 -10.97 4.55 15.65
N GLU A 54 -11.37 3.91 16.74
CA GLU A 54 -11.53 2.45 16.79
C GLU A 54 -12.92 2.02 16.32
N ASN A 55 -13.92 2.83 16.65
CA ASN A 55 -15.32 2.56 16.35
C ASN A 55 -15.98 3.76 15.68
N VAL A 56 -16.94 3.47 14.80
CA VAL A 56 -17.75 4.48 14.11
C VAL A 56 -18.48 5.43 15.09
N SER A 57 -18.84 4.94 16.30
CA SER A 57 -19.50 5.76 17.35
C SER A 57 -18.61 6.89 17.90
N GLU A 58 -17.31 6.81 17.70
CA GLU A 58 -16.36 7.86 18.13
C GLU A 58 -16.30 9.03 17.14
N TYR A 59 -16.83 8.83 15.94
CA TYR A 59 -16.94 9.90 14.95
C TYR A 59 -18.02 10.89 15.39
N LYS A 60 -17.59 12.11 15.67
CA LYS A 60 -18.48 13.22 16.03
C LYS A 60 -18.35 14.30 14.99
N LYS A 61 -19.49 14.76 14.51
CA LYS A 61 -19.54 15.94 13.67
C LYS A 61 -18.98 17.14 14.44
N ASN A 62 -17.95 17.75 13.89
CA ASN A 62 -17.46 19.01 14.43
C ASN A 62 -18.43 20.13 14.04
N SER A 63 -19.05 20.78 15.05
CA SER A 63 -20.09 21.79 14.86
C SER A 63 -19.55 23.23 14.75
N ASN A 64 -18.24 23.43 14.73
CA ASN A 64 -17.64 24.77 14.68
C ASN A 64 -17.50 25.28 13.24
N LEU A 65 -17.86 26.53 13.01
CA LEU A 65 -17.79 27.24 11.71
C LEU A 65 -16.38 27.36 11.10
N PHE A 66 -15.34 27.04 11.87
CA PHE A 66 -13.92 27.17 11.47
C PHE A 66 -13.21 25.82 11.34
N PHE A 67 -13.96 24.71 11.15
CA PHE A 67 -13.34 23.39 11.04
C PHE A 67 -12.75 23.17 9.67
N GLU A 68 -11.47 22.79 9.70
CA GLU A 68 -10.76 22.21 8.59
C GLU A 68 -11.20 20.75 8.39
N SER A 69 -11.27 20.29 7.15
CA SER A 69 -11.60 18.91 6.81
C SER A 69 -10.54 17.95 7.36
N GLU A 70 -10.99 16.89 8.00
CA GLU A 70 -10.12 15.91 8.67
C GLU A 70 -10.00 14.60 7.86
N VAL A 71 -8.92 13.87 8.08
CA VAL A 71 -8.80 12.48 7.62
C VAL A 71 -9.13 11.55 8.79
N ILE A 72 -10.19 10.80 8.67
CA ILE A 72 -10.59 9.78 9.65
C ILE A 72 -9.96 8.44 9.24
N ILE A 73 -9.24 7.81 10.15
CA ILE A 73 -8.62 6.50 9.94
C ILE A 73 -9.25 5.48 10.86
N ILE A 74 -9.77 4.39 10.29
CA ILE A 74 -10.39 3.28 11.01
C ILE A 74 -9.72 1.97 10.62
N ASN A 75 -9.28 1.19 11.61
CA ASN A 75 -8.67 -0.12 11.40
C ASN A 75 -9.64 -1.29 11.66
N SER A 76 -10.93 -1.01 11.57
CA SER A 76 -12.02 -1.97 11.74
C SER A 76 -13.10 -1.75 10.69
N THR A 77 -13.84 -2.81 10.34
CA THR A 77 -15.01 -2.73 9.45
C THR A 77 -16.32 -2.60 10.22
N ASN A 78 -16.28 -2.70 11.56
CA ASN A 78 -17.46 -2.71 12.40
C ASN A 78 -18.20 -1.37 12.35
N GLY A 79 -19.51 -1.42 12.04
CA GLY A 79 -20.36 -0.24 11.97
C GLY A 79 -20.23 0.60 10.69
N ILE A 80 -19.27 0.28 9.80
CA ILE A 80 -19.14 1.00 8.52
C ILE A 80 -20.25 0.55 7.57
N ASN A 81 -21.09 1.50 7.21
CA ASN A 81 -22.23 1.30 6.32
C ASN A 81 -22.48 2.57 5.47
N GLU A 82 -23.42 2.52 4.55
CA GLU A 82 -23.73 3.67 3.68
C GLU A 82 -24.13 4.93 4.45
N LYS A 83 -24.80 4.80 5.60
CA LYS A 83 -25.21 5.95 6.42
C LYS A 83 -23.99 6.67 6.97
N PHE A 84 -23.05 5.91 7.54
CA PHE A 84 -21.80 6.47 8.07
C PHE A 84 -20.96 7.12 6.96
N ILE A 85 -20.83 6.46 5.80
CA ILE A 85 -20.11 7.01 4.65
C ILE A 85 -20.69 8.34 4.20
N LYS A 86 -22.04 8.43 4.09
CA LYS A 86 -22.72 9.68 3.75
C LYS A 86 -22.52 10.77 4.81
N GLU A 87 -22.45 10.40 6.07
CA GLU A 87 -22.18 11.34 7.16
C GLU A 87 -20.79 11.96 7.03
N VAL A 88 -19.76 11.14 6.75
CA VAL A 88 -18.40 11.61 6.49
C VAL A 88 -18.35 12.52 5.23
N GLU A 89 -19.00 12.11 4.14
CA GLU A 89 -19.10 12.92 2.91
C GLU A 89 -19.76 14.29 3.17
N ASN A 90 -20.85 14.32 3.92
CA ASN A 90 -21.59 15.55 4.22
C ASN A 90 -20.78 16.52 5.09
N ASN A 91 -19.83 16.02 5.86
CA ASN A 91 -18.93 16.85 6.67
C ASN A 91 -17.67 17.29 5.87
N ASN A 92 -17.56 16.90 4.61
CA ASN A 92 -16.37 17.10 3.77
C ASN A 92 -15.08 16.48 4.34
N ASP A 93 -15.20 15.47 5.20
CA ASP A 93 -14.07 14.73 5.72
C ASP A 93 -13.62 13.63 4.75
N ALA A 94 -12.39 13.17 4.91
CA ALA A 94 -11.87 12.00 4.24
C ALA A 94 -11.90 10.78 5.17
N LEU A 95 -12.06 9.58 4.59
CA LEU A 95 -12.08 8.33 5.34
C LEU A 95 -11.10 7.32 4.75
N ILE A 96 -10.25 6.77 5.59
CA ILE A 96 -9.40 5.62 5.27
C ILE A 96 -9.78 4.46 6.19
N VAL A 97 -10.37 3.43 5.60
CA VAL A 97 -10.61 2.14 6.27
C VAL A 97 -9.50 1.19 5.86
N ALA A 98 -8.62 0.80 6.78
CA ALA A 98 -7.47 -0.04 6.49
C ALA A 98 -7.48 -1.30 7.37
N VAL A 99 -7.75 -2.46 6.77
CA VAL A 99 -7.97 -3.71 7.51
C VAL A 99 -7.32 -4.91 6.82
N LYS A 100 -6.88 -5.88 7.61
CA LYS A 100 -6.57 -7.21 7.09
C LYS A 100 -7.86 -7.91 6.66
N ASN A 101 -7.83 -8.65 5.55
CA ASN A 101 -8.98 -9.42 5.08
C ASN A 101 -9.57 -10.30 6.19
N ARG A 102 -10.88 -10.19 6.40
CA ARG A 102 -11.64 -11.02 7.35
C ARG A 102 -12.83 -11.67 6.63
N PRO A 103 -13.31 -12.82 7.11
CA PRO A 103 -14.60 -13.36 6.68
C PRO A 103 -15.69 -12.31 6.94
N GLY A 104 -16.58 -12.08 5.96
CA GLY A 104 -17.67 -11.09 6.08
C GLY A 104 -17.43 -9.74 5.42
N ASP A 105 -16.19 -9.38 5.09
CA ASP A 105 -15.86 -8.09 4.44
C ASP A 105 -16.41 -7.94 3.01
N ASN A 106 -17.00 -8.98 2.44
CA ASN A 106 -17.46 -9.00 1.04
C ASN A 106 -18.55 -7.96 0.75
N VAL A 107 -19.43 -7.68 1.72
CA VAL A 107 -20.52 -6.69 1.57
C VAL A 107 -19.91 -5.29 1.42
N LEU A 108 -18.96 -4.96 2.29
CA LEU A 108 -18.29 -3.67 2.26
C LEU A 108 -17.43 -3.51 1.00
N LYS A 109 -16.71 -4.55 0.59
CA LYS A 109 -15.94 -4.56 -0.68
C LYS A 109 -16.84 -4.27 -1.87
N LYS A 110 -18.00 -4.96 -1.96
CA LYS A 110 -18.98 -4.75 -3.03
C LYS A 110 -19.50 -3.31 -3.05
N LEU A 111 -19.77 -2.73 -1.89
CA LEU A 111 -20.19 -1.33 -1.77
C LEU A 111 -19.14 -0.38 -2.36
N PHE A 112 -17.86 -0.59 -2.03
CA PHE A 112 -16.76 0.24 -2.53
C PHE A 112 -16.43 -0.01 -4.01
N GLU A 113 -16.75 -1.18 -4.55
CA GLU A 113 -16.61 -1.46 -5.98
C GLU A 113 -17.67 -0.76 -6.84
N THR A 114 -18.90 -0.69 -6.34
CA THR A 114 -20.06 -0.21 -7.12
C THR A 114 -20.23 1.31 -7.11
N LYS A 115 -19.79 1.99 -6.07
CA LYS A 115 -19.95 3.45 -5.91
C LYS A 115 -18.76 4.21 -6.50
N GLN A 116 -19.01 5.15 -7.42
CA GLN A 116 -17.96 5.92 -8.12
C GLN A 116 -17.12 6.79 -7.18
N LYS A 117 -17.72 7.35 -6.11
CA LYS A 117 -17.05 8.22 -5.14
C LYS A 117 -16.23 7.45 -4.11
N LEU A 118 -16.30 6.13 -4.10
CA LEU A 118 -15.56 5.27 -3.18
C LEU A 118 -14.41 4.57 -3.90
N SER A 119 -13.28 4.41 -3.22
CA SER A 119 -12.11 3.74 -3.76
C SER A 119 -11.79 2.46 -2.98
N LEU A 120 -11.67 1.35 -3.69
CA LEU A 120 -11.25 0.05 -3.17
C LEU A 120 -9.82 -0.25 -3.60
N ILE A 121 -8.96 -0.62 -2.64
CA ILE A 121 -7.58 -1.02 -2.86
C ILE A 121 -7.33 -2.35 -2.15
N ILE A 122 -6.88 -3.36 -2.91
CA ILE A 122 -6.63 -4.69 -2.36
C ILE A 122 -5.14 -4.98 -2.41
N CYS A 123 -4.54 -5.14 -1.23
CA CYS A 123 -3.12 -5.36 -1.01
C CYS A 123 -2.85 -6.84 -0.74
N TYR A 124 -2.58 -7.61 -1.79
CA TYR A 124 -2.16 -9.00 -1.68
C TYR A 124 -0.64 -9.12 -1.81
N GLU A 125 -0.10 -10.22 -1.29
CA GLU A 125 1.25 -10.64 -1.61
C GLU A 125 1.45 -10.75 -3.12
N LEU A 126 2.65 -10.39 -3.57
CA LEU A 126 2.96 -10.27 -4.97
C LEU A 126 3.13 -11.62 -5.65
N THR A 127 2.50 -11.80 -6.82
CA THR A 127 2.81 -12.91 -7.71
C THR A 127 4.15 -12.69 -8.42
N ARG A 128 4.74 -13.75 -8.96
CA ARG A 128 5.98 -13.66 -9.76
C ARG A 128 5.86 -12.65 -10.91
N GLU A 129 4.70 -12.63 -11.59
CA GLU A 129 4.44 -11.70 -12.69
C GLU A 129 4.40 -10.24 -12.20
N LEU A 130 3.76 -9.99 -11.07
CA LEU A 130 3.66 -8.65 -10.50
C LEU A 130 5.02 -8.17 -9.98
N LYS A 131 5.82 -9.06 -9.36
CA LYS A 131 7.22 -8.76 -9.00
C LYS A 131 8.03 -8.33 -10.22
N SER A 132 7.92 -9.07 -11.33
CA SER A 132 8.59 -8.73 -12.60
C SER A 132 8.19 -7.34 -13.11
N LYS A 133 6.89 -7.01 -13.12
CA LYS A 133 6.41 -5.68 -13.53
C LYS A 133 6.94 -4.55 -12.65
N ILE A 134 6.91 -4.75 -11.33
CA ILE A 134 7.41 -3.78 -10.36
C ILE A 134 8.92 -3.59 -10.57
N LEU A 135 9.69 -4.68 -10.64
CA LEU A 135 11.13 -4.64 -10.86
C LEU A 135 11.49 -3.88 -12.14
N ASN A 136 10.80 -4.18 -13.26
CA ASN A 136 11.00 -3.46 -14.52
C ASN A 136 10.76 -1.95 -14.39
N SER A 137 9.73 -1.56 -13.66
CA SER A 137 9.44 -0.14 -13.45
C SER A 137 10.56 0.56 -12.67
N TYR A 138 11.10 -0.08 -11.63
CA TYR A 138 12.22 0.47 -10.86
C TYR A 138 13.52 0.51 -11.66
N ILE A 139 13.81 -0.53 -12.45
CA ILE A 139 14.98 -0.59 -13.35
C ILE A 139 14.93 0.58 -14.35
N ASN A 140 13.78 0.76 -15.01
CA ASN A 140 13.60 1.82 -15.99
C ASN A 140 13.73 3.22 -15.37
N LYS A 141 13.13 3.44 -14.20
CA LYS A 141 13.24 4.72 -13.47
C LYS A 141 14.65 4.99 -12.97
N GLY A 142 15.37 3.95 -12.55
CA GLY A 142 16.74 4.05 -12.05
C GLY A 142 17.80 4.07 -13.15
N GLY A 143 17.42 3.88 -14.42
CA GLY A 143 18.38 3.80 -15.55
C GLY A 143 19.39 2.65 -15.40
N LEU A 144 18.98 1.56 -14.73
CA LEU A 144 19.83 0.41 -14.46
C LEU A 144 19.85 -0.56 -15.66
N ASN A 145 21.01 -1.11 -15.96
CA ASN A 145 21.16 -2.22 -16.88
C ASN A 145 21.45 -3.50 -16.08
N ILE A 146 20.46 -4.39 -16.03
CA ILE A 146 20.58 -5.67 -15.31
C ILE A 146 20.70 -6.80 -16.33
N GLU A 147 21.73 -7.64 -16.17
CA GLU A 147 21.92 -8.83 -16.99
C GLU A 147 20.70 -9.76 -16.88
N LYS A 148 20.36 -10.46 -17.97
CA LYS A 148 19.17 -11.30 -18.04
C LYS A 148 19.08 -12.34 -16.92
N ASP A 149 20.19 -13.02 -16.62
CA ASP A 149 20.23 -14.03 -15.58
C ASP A 149 20.10 -13.41 -14.18
N ALA A 150 20.71 -12.25 -13.98
CA ALA A 150 20.59 -11.46 -12.76
C ALA A 150 19.15 -10.96 -12.53
N TYR A 151 18.46 -10.56 -13.60
CA TYR A 151 17.06 -10.15 -13.55
C TYR A 151 16.15 -11.28 -13.06
N TRP A 152 16.22 -12.46 -13.68
CA TRP A 152 15.36 -13.57 -13.29
C TRP A 152 15.71 -14.10 -11.90
N TYR A 153 16.99 -14.10 -11.55
CA TYR A 153 17.42 -14.40 -10.18
C TYR A 153 16.77 -13.44 -9.18
N LEU A 154 16.76 -12.13 -9.46
CA LEU A 154 16.07 -11.15 -8.60
C LEU A 154 14.57 -11.43 -8.46
N VAL A 155 13.86 -11.69 -9.57
CA VAL A 155 12.43 -12.00 -9.54
C VAL A 155 12.13 -13.19 -8.63
N ASP A 156 13.02 -14.18 -8.62
CA ASP A 156 12.82 -15.41 -7.84
C ASP A 156 13.15 -15.23 -6.35
N ILE A 157 14.22 -14.49 -6.02
CA ILE A 157 14.66 -14.33 -4.62
C ILE A 157 13.97 -13.20 -3.86
N LEU A 158 13.45 -12.17 -4.57
CA LEU A 158 12.77 -11.05 -3.92
C LEU A 158 11.50 -11.51 -3.20
N ASP A 159 11.27 -10.93 -2.02
CA ASP A 159 10.12 -11.25 -1.17
C ASP A 159 8.79 -11.00 -1.91
N ASN A 160 7.76 -11.76 -1.56
CA ASN A 160 6.41 -11.57 -2.08
C ASN A 160 5.68 -10.39 -1.43
N LYS A 161 6.19 -9.88 -0.30
CA LYS A 161 5.67 -8.69 0.36
C LYS A 161 6.26 -7.44 -0.26
N PHE A 162 5.40 -6.55 -0.72
CA PHE A 162 5.78 -5.34 -1.48
C PHE A 162 6.85 -4.49 -0.78
N VAL A 163 6.72 -4.26 0.52
CA VAL A 163 7.64 -3.37 1.26
C VAL A 163 9.05 -3.95 1.34
N PHE A 164 9.17 -5.27 1.48
CA PHE A 164 10.48 -5.92 1.50
C PHE A 164 11.12 -5.93 0.12
N LEU A 165 10.34 -6.25 -0.92
CA LEU A 165 10.78 -6.15 -2.31
C LEU A 165 11.26 -4.71 -2.63
N GLU A 166 10.48 -3.69 -2.29
CA GLU A 166 10.83 -2.27 -2.51
C GLU A 166 12.18 -1.93 -1.87
N LYS A 167 12.40 -2.34 -0.60
CA LYS A 167 13.65 -2.09 0.12
C LYS A 167 14.84 -2.76 -0.53
N GLU A 168 14.72 -4.02 -0.98
CA GLU A 168 15.80 -4.72 -1.64
C GLU A 168 16.16 -4.09 -2.99
N ILE A 169 15.16 -3.67 -3.78
CA ILE A 169 15.41 -2.95 -5.02
C ILE A 169 16.11 -1.61 -4.76
N GLN A 170 15.69 -0.87 -3.73
CA GLN A 170 16.33 0.39 -3.35
C GLN A 170 17.80 0.22 -3.00
N LYS A 171 18.18 -0.87 -2.30
CA LYS A 171 19.60 -1.17 -2.04
C LYS A 171 20.39 -1.33 -3.34
N ILE A 172 19.83 -2.01 -4.34
CA ILE A 172 20.47 -2.19 -5.65
C ILE A 172 20.64 -0.85 -6.36
N ILE A 173 19.61 0.01 -6.33
CA ILE A 173 19.67 1.35 -6.93
C ILE A 173 20.76 2.21 -6.26
N LEU A 174 20.86 2.14 -4.93
CA LEU A 174 21.86 2.89 -4.16
C LEU A 174 23.32 2.49 -4.46
N LEU A 175 23.58 1.32 -5.05
CA LEU A 175 24.91 0.95 -5.52
C LEU A 175 25.43 1.88 -6.62
N ASN A 176 24.56 2.61 -7.28
CA ASN A 176 24.84 3.55 -8.37
C ASN A 176 25.71 2.95 -9.49
N LYS A 177 25.53 1.65 -9.77
CA LYS A 177 26.23 0.93 -10.85
C LYS A 177 25.28 0.76 -12.03
N LYS A 178 25.74 1.15 -13.22
CA LYS A 178 24.95 1.03 -14.44
C LYS A 178 24.73 -0.42 -14.87
N ASN A 179 25.74 -1.28 -14.71
CA ASN A 179 25.66 -2.70 -15.07
C ASN A 179 25.65 -3.57 -13.83
N ILE A 180 24.64 -4.39 -13.70
CA ILE A 180 24.37 -5.22 -12.52
C ILE A 180 24.29 -6.68 -12.94
N GLY A 181 25.33 -7.45 -12.58
CA GLY A 181 25.39 -8.89 -12.78
C GLY A 181 24.98 -9.67 -11.51
N ILE A 182 24.79 -10.96 -11.67
CA ILE A 182 24.31 -11.88 -10.61
C ILE A 182 25.23 -11.89 -9.39
N THR A 183 26.54 -11.82 -9.56
CA THR A 183 27.52 -11.82 -8.46
C THR A 183 27.37 -10.61 -7.56
N LEU A 184 27.11 -9.43 -8.15
CA LEU A 184 26.87 -8.20 -7.42
C LEU A 184 25.57 -8.28 -6.61
N ILE A 185 24.50 -8.83 -7.22
CA ILE A 185 23.23 -9.03 -6.54
C ILE A 185 23.38 -9.96 -5.35
N LYS A 186 24.00 -11.12 -5.54
CA LYS A 186 24.27 -12.06 -4.45
C LYS A 186 25.03 -11.40 -3.30
N LYS A 187 26.05 -10.62 -3.60
CA LYS A 187 26.82 -9.89 -2.56
C LYS A 187 25.98 -8.84 -1.83
N THR A 188 25.09 -8.14 -2.56
CA THR A 188 24.26 -7.06 -1.99
C THR A 188 23.09 -7.59 -1.17
N LEU A 189 22.49 -8.71 -1.60
CA LEU A 189 21.32 -9.32 -0.98
C LEU A 189 21.65 -10.53 -0.09
N SER A 190 22.93 -10.81 0.18
CA SER A 190 23.40 -11.97 0.96
C SER A 190 22.87 -12.08 2.39
N LEU A 191 22.18 -11.07 2.89
CA LEU A 191 21.50 -11.09 4.18
C LEU A 191 20.25 -12.00 4.22
N GLN A 192 19.79 -12.54 3.07
CA GLN A 192 18.65 -13.47 3.05
C GLN A 192 19.05 -14.94 3.27
N GLU A 193 20.29 -15.32 3.03
CA GLU A 193 20.77 -16.69 3.32
C GLU A 193 20.76 -17.01 4.82
N ASN A 194 20.76 -15.99 5.68
CA ASN A 194 20.69 -16.16 7.13
C ASN A 194 19.28 -16.39 7.70
N LYS A 195 18.22 -16.43 6.89
CA LYS A 195 16.86 -16.79 7.38
C LYS A 195 16.71 -18.25 7.78
N ASN A 196 17.69 -19.11 7.49
CA ASN A 196 17.71 -20.51 7.92
C ASN A 196 18.31 -20.74 9.31
N PHE A 197 18.61 -19.69 10.09
CA PHE A 197 19.13 -19.82 11.45
C PHE A 197 18.08 -20.32 12.48
N GLU A 198 16.79 -20.28 12.16
CA GLU A 198 15.77 -20.84 13.07
C GLU A 198 15.87 -22.37 13.23
N GLY A 199 16.50 -23.09 12.29
CA GLY A 199 16.75 -24.52 12.38
C GLY A 199 17.92 -24.93 13.27
N LEU A 200 18.77 -23.99 13.71
CA LEU A 200 19.98 -24.28 14.49
C LEU A 200 19.78 -24.19 16.01
N PHE A 201 18.64 -23.67 16.47
CA PHE A 201 18.35 -23.54 17.90
C PHE A 201 17.45 -24.64 18.49
N PHE A 202 17.04 -25.64 17.67
CA PHE A 202 16.24 -26.78 18.12
C PHE A 202 16.89 -28.13 17.77
N ALA A 203 18.20 -28.26 17.94
CA ALA A 203 18.91 -29.54 17.94
C ALA A 203 19.47 -29.81 19.33
#